data_700e84ac10ea8bfe1ac746d20f935e1d
#
_entry.id   700e84ac10ea8bfe1ac746d20f935e1d
#
_cell.length_a   1.000
_cell.length_b   1.000
_cell.length_c   1.000
_cell.angle_alpha   90.00
_cell.angle_beta   90.00
_cell.angle_gamma   90.00
#
_symmetry.space_group_name_H-M   'P 1'
#
loop_
_entity.id
_entity.type
_entity.pdbx_description
1 polymer ?
#
loop_
_entity_poly.entity_id
_entity_poly.type
_entity_poly.pdbx_seq_one_letter_code
_entity_poly.pdbx_strand_id
1 'polypeptide(L)'
;VSTSLLICQMAQYYKLQGKNLADAMHELYEKYGYYHNKTISLSYPGAEGAAKMAGIMAGLRENPPAELAGSKIEAVVDYNTCVNGLPKANVIEFDLEGGNKGIVRPSGTEPKIKLYIFAKGADAAEADAALDAIEESGRKLLA
;
A
#
# COMPACT_ATOMS: atom_id res chain seq x y z
N VAL A 1 -21.95 12.13 1.85
CA VAL A 1 -23.39 11.89 1.58
C VAL A 1 -23.57 11.10 0.27
N SER A 2 -23.02 11.55 -0.86
CA SER A 2 -23.20 10.88 -2.17
C SER A 2 -22.71 9.42 -2.17
N THR A 3 -21.55 9.15 -1.60
CA THR A 3 -20.98 7.80 -1.51
C THR A 3 -21.88 6.86 -0.71
N SER A 4 -22.44 7.34 0.40
CA SER A 4 -23.36 6.54 1.23
C SER A 4 -24.62 6.15 0.44
N LEU A 5 -25.18 7.10 -0.33
CA LEU A 5 -26.32 6.83 -1.19
C LEU A 5 -26.00 5.79 -2.26
N LEU A 6 -24.85 5.91 -2.93
CA LEU A 6 -24.41 4.96 -3.95
C LEU A 6 -24.22 3.55 -3.38
N ILE A 7 -23.63 3.43 -2.17
CA ILE A 7 -23.48 2.12 -1.51
C ILE A 7 -24.84 1.51 -1.19
N CYS A 8 -25.81 2.29 -0.73
CA CYS A 8 -27.17 1.81 -0.48
C CYS A 8 -27.86 1.34 -1.77
N GLN A 9 -27.74 2.10 -2.86
CA GLN A 9 -28.26 1.71 -4.17
C GLN A 9 -27.61 0.44 -4.70
N MET A 10 -26.29 0.32 -4.54
CA MET A 10 -25.52 -0.86 -4.92
C MET A 10 -25.95 -2.09 -4.11
N ALA A 11 -26.12 -1.94 -2.79
CA ALA A 11 -26.62 -3.00 -1.92
C ALA A 11 -28.02 -3.46 -2.32
N GLN A 12 -28.92 -2.52 -2.64
CA GLN A 12 -30.28 -2.82 -3.14
C GLN A 12 -30.23 -3.56 -4.48
N TYR A 13 -29.39 -3.12 -5.41
CA TYR A 13 -29.23 -3.74 -6.73
C TYR A 13 -28.82 -5.23 -6.61
N TYR A 14 -27.80 -5.52 -5.77
CA TYR A 14 -27.36 -6.90 -5.56
C TYR A 14 -28.39 -7.73 -4.77
N LYS A 15 -29.08 -7.11 -3.79
CA LYS A 15 -30.13 -7.78 -3.04
C LYS A 15 -31.30 -8.24 -3.93
N LEU A 16 -31.67 -7.49 -4.95
CA LEU A 16 -32.68 -7.87 -5.93
C LEU A 16 -32.24 -9.08 -6.80
N GLN A 17 -30.94 -9.36 -6.86
CA GLN A 17 -30.38 -10.52 -7.53
C GLN A 17 -30.10 -11.69 -6.58
N GLY A 18 -30.55 -11.61 -5.32
CA GLY A 18 -30.30 -12.63 -4.30
C GLY A 18 -28.88 -12.63 -3.73
N LYS A 19 -28.12 -11.54 -3.93
CA LYS A 19 -26.72 -11.38 -3.52
C LYS A 19 -26.59 -10.27 -2.48
N ASN A 20 -25.48 -10.25 -1.75
CA ASN A 20 -25.04 -9.15 -0.93
C ASN A 20 -23.75 -8.52 -1.47
N LEU A 21 -23.22 -7.48 -0.82
CA LEU A 21 -22.00 -6.81 -1.26
C LEU A 21 -20.73 -7.68 -1.11
N ALA A 22 -20.72 -8.62 -0.17
CA ALA A 22 -19.60 -9.56 -0.04
C ALA A 22 -19.59 -10.55 -1.20
N ASP A 23 -20.76 -11.05 -1.62
CA ASP A 23 -20.88 -11.92 -2.81
C ASP A 23 -20.38 -11.18 -4.06
N ALA A 24 -20.76 -9.91 -4.23
CA ALA A 24 -20.31 -9.09 -5.34
C ALA A 24 -18.77 -8.87 -5.31
N MET A 25 -18.17 -8.69 -4.12
CA MET A 25 -16.73 -8.58 -3.98
C MET A 25 -16.01 -9.88 -4.32
N HIS A 26 -16.56 -11.02 -3.90
CA HIS A 26 -16.04 -12.34 -4.28
C HIS A 26 -16.00 -12.54 -5.81
N GLU A 27 -17.07 -12.17 -6.50
CA GLU A 27 -17.12 -12.25 -7.98
C GLU A 27 -16.05 -11.36 -8.64
N LEU A 28 -15.73 -10.22 -8.04
CA LEU A 28 -14.63 -9.36 -8.50
C LEU A 28 -13.27 -10.04 -8.29
N TYR A 29 -13.05 -10.67 -7.15
CA TYR A 29 -11.82 -11.40 -6.86
C TYR A 29 -11.66 -12.61 -7.81
N GLU A 30 -12.71 -13.38 -8.04
CA GLU A 30 -12.67 -14.48 -9.00
C GLU A 30 -12.36 -14.02 -10.44
N LYS A 31 -12.88 -12.86 -10.82
CA LYS A 31 -12.71 -12.31 -12.18
C LYS A 31 -11.38 -11.64 -12.41
N TYR A 32 -10.86 -10.91 -11.42
CA TYR A 32 -9.70 -10.03 -11.59
C TYR A 32 -8.47 -10.46 -10.77
N GLY A 33 -8.61 -11.44 -9.89
CA GLY A 33 -7.60 -11.87 -8.92
C GLY A 33 -7.81 -11.24 -7.55
N TYR A 34 -7.14 -11.80 -6.56
CA TYR A 34 -7.22 -11.34 -5.16
C TYR A 34 -6.21 -10.23 -4.93
N TYR A 35 -6.71 -9.03 -4.64
CA TYR A 35 -5.92 -7.84 -4.33
C TYR A 35 -6.24 -7.40 -2.91
N HIS A 36 -5.29 -7.62 -2.02
CA HIS A 36 -5.40 -7.18 -0.63
C HIS A 36 -4.51 -5.96 -0.40
N ASN A 37 -4.93 -5.08 0.50
CA ASN A 37 -4.14 -3.92 0.87
C ASN A 37 -4.16 -3.68 2.38
N LYS A 38 -3.08 -3.10 2.88
CA LYS A 38 -2.94 -2.74 4.29
C LYS A 38 -2.14 -1.45 4.40
N THR A 39 -2.51 -0.61 5.36
CA THR A 39 -1.74 0.58 5.70
C THR A 39 -1.22 0.43 7.12
N ILE A 40 0.08 0.53 7.29
CA ILE A 40 0.71 0.58 8.60
C ILE A 40 1.33 1.96 8.85
N SER A 41 1.37 2.36 10.10
CA SER A 41 1.98 3.63 10.53
C SER A 41 3.05 3.34 11.57
N LEU A 42 4.26 3.84 11.32
CA LEU A 42 5.37 3.81 12.25
C LEU A 42 5.56 5.20 12.83
N SER A 43 5.51 5.32 14.14
CA SER A 43 5.66 6.59 14.85
C SER A 43 7.09 6.77 15.34
N TYR A 44 7.61 7.99 15.23
CA TYR A 44 8.95 8.38 15.66
C TYR A 44 8.83 9.54 16.67
N PRO A 45 8.46 9.25 17.93
CA PRO A 45 8.21 10.28 18.93
C PRO A 45 9.49 11.02 19.31
N GLY A 46 9.32 12.21 19.89
CA GLY A 46 10.41 13.04 20.36
C GLY A 46 10.90 14.09 19.37
N ALA A 47 11.79 14.96 19.85
CA ALA A 47 12.31 16.08 19.06
C ALA A 47 13.12 15.64 17.82
N GLU A 48 13.74 14.47 17.88
CA GLU A 48 14.55 13.90 16.79
C GLU A 48 13.73 13.11 15.78
N GLY A 49 12.44 12.86 16.04
CA GLY A 49 11.59 12.04 15.17
C GLY A 49 11.49 12.55 13.75
N ALA A 50 11.39 13.87 13.57
CA ALA A 50 11.35 14.48 12.24
C ALA A 50 12.68 14.29 11.48
N ALA A 51 13.81 14.42 12.17
CA ALA A 51 15.13 14.19 11.56
C ALA A 51 15.32 12.72 11.19
N LYS A 52 14.89 11.78 12.06
CA LYS A 52 14.92 10.34 11.77
C LYS A 52 14.08 10.01 10.54
N MET A 53 12.86 10.51 10.44
CA MET A 53 12.01 10.31 9.26
C MET A 53 12.66 10.84 7.98
N ALA A 54 13.23 12.04 8.04
CA ALA A 54 13.94 12.63 6.88
C ALA A 54 15.15 11.77 6.48
N GLY A 55 15.91 11.25 7.44
CA GLY A 55 17.03 10.34 7.21
C GLY A 55 16.60 9.03 6.56
N ILE A 56 15.50 8.41 7.03
CA ILE A 56 14.95 7.19 6.43
C ILE A 56 14.56 7.46 4.96
N MET A 57 13.83 8.53 4.69
CA MET A 57 13.41 8.85 3.32
C MET A 57 14.57 9.18 2.39
N ALA A 58 15.62 9.84 2.90
CA ALA A 58 16.86 10.09 2.16
C ALA A 58 17.58 8.76 1.86
N GLY A 59 17.77 7.91 2.86
CA GLY A 59 18.42 6.61 2.72
C GLY A 59 17.72 5.72 1.69
N LEU A 60 16.39 5.68 1.69
CA LEU A 60 15.62 4.90 0.71
C LEU A 60 15.79 5.42 -0.73
N ARG A 61 16.08 6.71 -0.91
CA ARG A 61 16.37 7.29 -2.22
C ARG A 61 17.79 7.03 -2.70
N GLU A 62 18.75 7.20 -1.80
CA GLU A 62 20.17 7.04 -2.12
C GLU A 62 20.55 5.57 -2.32
N ASN A 63 20.00 4.70 -1.49
CA ASN A 63 20.29 3.27 -1.48
C ASN A 63 18.98 2.46 -1.36
N PRO A 64 18.15 2.42 -2.40
CA PRO A 64 16.93 1.62 -2.36
C PRO A 64 17.27 0.14 -2.17
N PRO A 65 16.47 -0.61 -1.38
CA PRO A 65 16.69 -2.04 -1.22
C PRO A 65 16.54 -2.76 -2.58
N ALA A 66 17.30 -3.84 -2.77
CA ALA A 66 17.19 -4.66 -3.97
C ALA A 66 15.97 -5.60 -3.92
N GLU A 67 15.54 -5.93 -2.71
CA GLU A 67 14.41 -6.81 -2.45
C GLU A 67 13.59 -6.35 -1.24
N LEU A 68 12.33 -6.74 -1.19
CA LEU A 68 11.45 -6.56 -0.06
C LEU A 68 10.63 -7.84 0.11
N ALA A 69 10.61 -8.39 1.33
CA ALA A 69 9.93 -9.66 1.63
C ALA A 69 10.41 -10.85 0.77
N GLY A 70 11.69 -10.88 0.37
CA GLY A 70 12.23 -11.91 -0.52
C GLY A 70 11.83 -11.77 -1.99
N SER A 71 11.01 -10.78 -2.34
CA SER A 71 10.66 -10.45 -3.72
C SER A 71 11.57 -9.35 -4.24
N LYS A 72 12.07 -9.53 -5.47
CA LYS A 72 12.89 -8.53 -6.14
C LYS A 72 12.09 -7.24 -6.37
N ILE A 73 12.75 -6.10 -6.15
CA ILE A 73 12.21 -4.80 -6.55
C ILE A 73 12.52 -4.59 -8.03
N GLU A 74 11.48 -4.50 -8.85
CA GLU A 74 11.60 -4.31 -10.30
C GLU A 74 11.73 -2.84 -10.66
N ALA A 75 11.07 -1.96 -9.89
CA ALA A 75 11.16 -0.51 -10.10
C ALA A 75 11.03 0.25 -8.77
N VAL A 76 11.74 1.37 -8.70
CA VAL A 76 11.62 2.36 -7.63
C VAL A 76 11.16 3.67 -8.25
N VAL A 77 10.02 4.17 -7.79
CA VAL A 77 9.44 5.42 -8.30
C VAL A 77 9.49 6.49 -7.20
N ASP A 78 10.29 7.54 -7.43
CA ASP A 78 10.35 8.70 -6.52
C ASP A 78 9.47 9.84 -7.06
N TYR A 79 8.36 10.09 -6.40
CA TYR A 79 7.42 11.15 -6.77
C TYR A 79 7.93 12.57 -6.52
N ASN A 80 9.13 12.75 -5.97
CA ASN A 80 9.80 14.05 -5.93
C ASN A 80 10.21 14.55 -7.33
N THR A 81 10.18 13.70 -8.35
CA THR A 81 10.67 13.98 -9.70
C THR A 81 9.61 14.27 -10.75
N CYS A 82 8.38 14.62 -10.39
CA CYS A 82 7.28 14.87 -11.35
C CYS A 82 6.98 13.67 -12.25
N VAL A 83 6.68 12.53 -11.67
CA VAL A 83 6.35 11.30 -12.40
C VAL A 83 5.03 11.47 -13.18
N ASN A 84 5.04 11.17 -14.46
CA ASN A 84 3.84 11.20 -15.35
C ASN A 84 3.02 12.51 -15.28
N GLY A 85 3.68 13.66 -15.08
CA GLY A 85 3.01 14.96 -14.99
C GLY A 85 2.28 15.20 -13.66
N LEU A 86 2.43 14.33 -12.68
CA LEU A 86 1.88 14.50 -11.34
C LEU A 86 2.67 15.55 -10.55
N PRO A 87 2.02 16.29 -9.65
CA PRO A 87 2.71 17.19 -8.73
C PRO A 87 3.75 16.44 -7.89
N LYS A 88 4.85 17.12 -7.58
CA LYS A 88 5.88 16.56 -6.70
C LYS A 88 5.31 16.23 -5.32
N ALA A 89 5.67 15.05 -4.83
CA ALA A 89 5.27 14.57 -3.49
C ALA A 89 6.41 13.79 -2.85
N ASN A 90 6.52 13.89 -1.52
CA ASN A 90 7.49 13.09 -0.77
C ASN A 90 6.96 11.66 -0.58
N VAL A 91 7.01 10.88 -1.66
CA VAL A 91 6.51 9.51 -1.72
C VAL A 91 7.51 8.66 -2.52
N ILE A 92 7.76 7.45 -2.05
CA ILE A 92 8.56 6.45 -2.75
C ILE A 92 7.69 5.20 -2.93
N GLU A 93 7.63 4.69 -4.16
CA GLU A 93 6.94 3.45 -4.50
C GLU A 93 7.97 2.41 -4.90
N PHE A 94 7.81 1.20 -4.39
CA PHE A 94 8.55 0.01 -4.74
C PHE A 94 7.61 -0.95 -5.46
N ASP A 95 7.84 -1.17 -6.75
CA ASP A 95 7.18 -2.22 -7.52
C ASP A 95 7.94 -3.54 -7.32
N LEU A 96 7.25 -4.55 -6.85
CA LEU A 96 7.81 -5.86 -6.54
C LEU A 96 7.44 -6.87 -7.62
N GLU A 97 8.30 -7.85 -7.80
CA GLU A 97 8.01 -9.01 -8.63
C GLU A 97 6.66 -9.65 -8.22
N GLY A 98 5.89 -10.13 -9.21
CA GLY A 98 4.56 -10.67 -8.96
C GLY A 98 3.43 -9.63 -8.88
N GLY A 99 3.73 -8.33 -9.05
CA GLY A 99 2.75 -7.25 -9.09
C GLY A 99 2.34 -6.72 -7.70
N ASN A 100 3.11 -7.06 -6.68
CA ASN A 100 2.97 -6.49 -5.35
C ASN A 100 3.60 -5.09 -5.29
N LYS A 101 3.20 -4.28 -4.31
CA LYS A 101 3.74 -2.92 -4.14
C LYS A 101 3.88 -2.53 -2.67
N GLY A 102 4.91 -1.73 -2.40
CA GLY A 102 5.06 -1.00 -1.15
C GLY A 102 5.22 0.50 -1.42
N ILE A 103 4.40 1.35 -0.78
CA ILE A 103 4.49 2.80 -0.94
C ILE A 103 4.79 3.44 0.40
N VAL A 104 5.90 4.15 0.48
CA VAL A 104 6.37 4.83 1.69
C VAL A 104 6.08 6.32 1.60
N ARG A 105 5.39 6.85 2.62
CA ARG A 105 5.04 8.27 2.70
C ARG A 105 5.15 8.79 4.13
N PRO A 106 5.98 9.79 4.41
CA PRO A 106 5.98 10.48 5.70
C PRO A 106 4.73 11.35 5.84
N SER A 107 4.24 11.49 7.07
CA SER A 107 3.18 12.45 7.40
C SER A 107 3.76 13.86 7.43
N GLY A 108 3.02 14.82 6.89
CA GLY A 108 3.40 16.24 6.96
C GLY A 108 3.06 16.93 8.29
N THR A 109 2.21 16.29 9.12
CA THR A 109 1.68 16.91 10.34
C THR A 109 2.02 16.16 11.62
N GLU A 110 2.46 14.92 11.51
CA GLU A 110 2.75 14.05 12.64
C GLU A 110 4.06 13.31 12.43
N PRO A 111 4.82 13.00 13.48
CA PRO A 111 6.11 12.31 13.37
C PRO A 111 5.85 10.79 13.10
N LYS A 112 5.38 10.48 11.91
CA LYS A 112 5.13 9.10 11.48
C LYS A 112 5.34 8.91 9.98
N ILE A 113 5.78 7.72 9.60
CA ILE A 113 5.82 7.23 8.23
C ILE A 113 4.71 6.21 8.05
N LYS A 114 3.99 6.32 6.95
CA LYS A 114 3.02 5.31 6.50
C LYS A 114 3.64 4.44 5.43
N LEU A 115 3.43 3.14 5.55
CA LEU A 115 3.67 2.18 4.51
C LEU A 115 2.32 1.63 4.04
N TYR A 116 2.00 1.86 2.78
CA TYR A 116 0.87 1.27 2.09
C TYR A 116 1.35 0.03 1.36
N ILE A 117 0.71 -1.09 1.60
CA ILE A 117 1.04 -2.39 1.02
C ILE A 117 -0.09 -2.82 0.12
N PHE A 118 0.24 -3.26 -1.07
CA PHE A 118 -0.68 -3.85 -2.02
C PHE A 118 -0.14 -5.23 -2.40
N ALA A 119 -0.89 -6.26 -2.08
CA ALA A 119 -0.54 -7.63 -2.35
C ALA A 119 -1.55 -8.27 -3.29
N LYS A 120 -1.04 -9.08 -4.21
CA LYS A 120 -1.82 -9.85 -5.17
C LYS A 120 -1.55 -11.33 -4.96
N GLY A 121 -2.59 -12.17 -5.05
CA GLY A 121 -2.48 -13.62 -4.99
C GLY A 121 -3.43 -14.31 -5.96
N ALA A 122 -3.22 -15.59 -6.19
CA ALA A 122 -4.15 -16.43 -6.91
C ALA A 122 -5.41 -16.72 -6.07
N ASP A 123 -5.25 -16.67 -4.75
CA ASP A 123 -6.35 -16.75 -3.78
C ASP A 123 -6.12 -15.79 -2.62
N ALA A 124 -7.08 -15.74 -1.68
CA ALA A 124 -7.03 -14.86 -0.53
C ALA A 124 -5.87 -15.20 0.41
N ALA A 125 -5.55 -16.48 0.59
CA ALA A 125 -4.49 -16.91 1.50
C ALA A 125 -3.10 -16.52 0.97
N GLU A 126 -2.88 -16.62 -0.33
CA GLU A 126 -1.63 -16.18 -0.98
C GLU A 126 -1.50 -14.65 -0.90
N ALA A 127 -2.58 -13.90 -1.16
CA ALA A 127 -2.56 -12.44 -1.03
C ALA A 127 -2.28 -11.99 0.41
N ASP A 128 -2.87 -12.65 1.42
CA ASP A 128 -2.64 -12.35 2.83
C ASP A 128 -1.19 -12.69 3.24
N ALA A 129 -0.67 -13.84 2.81
CA ALA A 129 0.71 -14.24 3.10
C ALA A 129 1.73 -13.24 2.50
N ALA A 130 1.51 -12.80 1.27
CA ALA A 130 2.33 -11.77 0.63
C ALA A 130 2.25 -10.44 1.38
N LEU A 131 1.04 -10.04 1.80
CA LEU A 131 0.81 -8.82 2.56
C LEU A 131 1.56 -8.83 3.90
N ASP A 132 1.46 -9.91 4.65
CA ASP A 132 2.11 -10.06 5.96
C ASP A 132 3.65 -10.08 5.83
N ALA A 133 4.18 -10.76 4.81
CA ALA A 133 5.61 -10.77 4.53
C ALA A 133 6.15 -9.37 4.18
N ILE A 134 5.42 -8.62 3.35
CA ILE A 134 5.79 -7.23 3.00
C ILE A 134 5.67 -6.31 4.23
N GLU A 135 4.66 -6.50 5.08
CA GLU A 135 4.54 -5.74 6.33
C GLU A 135 5.74 -5.97 7.24
N GLU A 136 6.11 -7.22 7.50
CA GLU A 136 7.24 -7.56 8.37
C GLU A 136 8.55 -6.97 7.84
N SER A 137 8.82 -7.16 6.55
CA SER A 137 10.02 -6.62 5.90
C SER A 137 10.03 -5.09 5.88
N GLY A 138 8.89 -4.47 5.58
CA GLY A 138 8.74 -3.03 5.57
C GLY A 138 8.90 -2.39 6.94
N ARG A 139 8.43 -3.04 8.01
CA ARG A 139 8.68 -2.59 9.40
C ARG A 139 10.16 -2.58 9.74
N LYS A 140 10.92 -3.59 9.30
CA LYS A 140 12.37 -3.66 9.49
C LYS A 140 13.09 -2.57 8.68
N LEU A 141 12.65 -2.33 7.45
CA LEU A 141 13.21 -1.31 6.56
C LEU A 141 13.03 0.11 7.10
N LEU A 142 11.93 0.36 7.81
CA LEU A 142 11.57 1.67 8.34
C LEU A 142 11.89 1.82 9.85
N ALA A 143 12.55 0.87 10.50
CA ALA A 143 12.94 0.97 11.91
C ALA A 143 14.18 1.83 12.10
#